data_b398e1d502388ff5800b8dfc63a0ba57
#
_entry.id   b398e1d502388ff5800b8dfc63a0ba57
#
_cell.length_a   1.000
_cell.length_b   1.000
_cell.length_c   1.000
_cell.angle_alpha   90.00
_cell.angle_beta   90.00
_cell.angle_gamma   90.00
#
_symmetry.space_group_name_H-M   'P 1'
#
loop_
_entity.id
_entity.type
_entity.pdbx_description
1 polymer ?
#
loop_
_entity_poly.entity_id
_entity_poly.type
_entity_poly.pdbx_seq_one_letter_code
_entity_poly.pdbx_strand_id
1 'polypeptide(L)'
;MSFSQLLLSKDGLVLWVILLASAVAIVVFVERFLHYHRAQINSTEFLNGVRNVLKRDNVVEAISICDATPGPVARLVKTAILNRDNGRERVREALEEAGLAEVPRLEEKLNLLATIAQLAPLLGLLGTVLGFIGIFQEMQAAGLLAHVGQLSRGTWQALICTAMGIAVAIPTHAGYNYLVSRVNSIVLDMERAATEIVNIITESNNSTVLK
;
A
#
# COMPACT_ATOMS: atom_id res chain seq x y z
N MET A 1 25.55 26.17 -12.37
CA MET A 1 24.25 26.56 -11.80
C MET A 1 24.00 25.77 -10.54
N SER A 2 23.69 26.43 -9.45
CA SER A 2 23.34 25.75 -8.22
C SER A 2 21.91 25.17 -8.36
N PHE A 3 21.66 23.96 -7.82
CA PHE A 3 20.35 23.29 -7.82
C PHE A 3 19.22 24.21 -7.31
N SER A 4 19.54 25.11 -6.38
CA SER A 4 18.62 26.14 -5.85
C SER A 4 18.13 27.15 -6.90
N GLN A 5 18.95 27.49 -7.88
CA GLN A 5 18.58 28.44 -8.96
C GLN A 5 17.62 27.74 -9.98
N LEU A 6 17.73 26.44 -10.11
CA LEU A 6 16.87 25.63 -10.96
C LEU A 6 15.44 25.53 -10.37
N LEU A 7 15.34 25.44 -9.04
CA LEU A 7 14.07 25.41 -8.31
C LEU A 7 13.31 26.75 -8.33
N LEU A 8 14.02 27.85 -8.44
CA LEU A 8 13.44 29.22 -8.44
C LEU A 8 13.07 29.71 -9.86
N SER A 9 13.43 28.95 -10.92
CA SER A 9 13.08 29.34 -12.29
C SER A 9 11.58 29.08 -12.56
N LYS A 10 10.99 29.80 -13.55
CA LYS A 10 9.59 29.56 -13.99
C LYS A 10 9.32 28.12 -14.41
N ASP A 11 10.35 27.41 -14.88
CA ASP A 11 10.29 26.01 -15.31
C ASP A 11 10.48 25.02 -14.14
N GLY A 12 10.82 25.50 -12.94
CA GLY A 12 11.01 24.71 -11.73
C GLY A 12 9.72 24.12 -11.14
N LEU A 13 8.53 24.56 -11.62
CA LEU A 13 7.25 24.10 -11.08
C LEU A 13 7.10 22.57 -11.18
N VAL A 14 7.48 21.98 -12.31
CA VAL A 14 7.42 20.52 -12.50
C VAL A 14 8.35 19.80 -11.52
N LEU A 15 9.54 20.34 -11.29
CA LEU A 15 10.49 19.79 -10.34
C LEU A 15 9.94 19.82 -8.89
N TRP A 16 9.27 20.90 -8.51
CA TRP A 16 8.59 20.99 -7.21
C TRP A 16 7.48 19.96 -7.06
N VAL A 17 6.69 19.71 -8.11
CA VAL A 17 5.65 18.68 -8.11
C VAL A 17 6.27 17.30 -7.93
N ILE A 18 7.38 17.00 -8.62
CA ILE A 18 8.09 15.71 -8.47
C ILE A 18 8.64 15.55 -7.05
N LEU A 19 9.22 16.59 -6.45
CA LEU A 19 9.74 16.56 -5.08
C LEU A 19 8.61 16.35 -4.05
N LEU A 20 7.47 17.03 -4.24
CA LEU A 20 6.32 16.89 -3.38
C LEU A 20 5.73 15.47 -3.50
N ALA A 21 5.62 14.95 -4.72
CA ALA A 21 5.18 13.57 -4.96
C ALA A 21 6.12 12.55 -4.30
N SER A 22 7.44 12.79 -4.35
CA SER A 22 8.45 11.95 -3.68
C SER A 22 8.26 11.97 -2.16
N ALA A 23 8.06 13.14 -1.56
CA ALA A 23 7.82 13.25 -0.12
C ALA A 23 6.56 12.50 0.31
N VAL A 24 5.46 12.66 -0.43
CA VAL A 24 4.21 11.92 -0.19
C VAL A 24 4.43 10.41 -0.32
N ALA A 25 5.15 9.95 -1.34
CA ALA A 25 5.45 8.55 -1.55
C ALA A 25 6.21 7.93 -0.36
N ILE A 26 7.23 8.64 0.15
CA ILE A 26 8.02 8.20 1.31
C ILE A 26 7.13 8.10 2.56
N VAL A 27 6.31 9.12 2.83
CA VAL A 27 5.40 9.12 4.01
C VAL A 27 4.42 7.95 3.93
N VAL A 28 3.77 7.76 2.79
CA VAL A 28 2.80 6.66 2.57
C VAL A 28 3.49 5.30 2.69
N PHE A 29 4.68 5.14 2.11
CA PHE A 29 5.44 3.90 2.20
C PHE A 29 5.77 3.55 3.65
N VAL A 30 6.32 4.49 4.41
CA VAL A 30 6.70 4.27 5.82
C VAL A 30 5.47 3.97 6.68
N GLU A 31 4.38 4.73 6.51
CA GLU A 31 3.13 4.49 7.23
C GLU A 31 2.61 3.06 6.98
N ARG A 32 2.54 2.64 5.72
CA ARG A 32 2.01 1.31 5.35
C ARG A 32 2.95 0.18 5.74
N PHE A 33 4.25 0.39 5.62
CA PHE A 33 5.25 -0.57 6.07
C PHE A 33 5.10 -0.88 7.57
N LEU A 34 4.99 0.16 8.40
CA LEU A 34 4.78 0.01 9.84
C LEU A 34 3.43 -0.63 10.17
N HIS A 35 2.38 -0.26 9.42
CA HIS A 35 1.05 -0.83 9.60
C HIS A 35 1.04 -2.35 9.32
N TYR A 36 1.61 -2.80 8.21
CA TYR A 36 1.64 -4.23 7.88
C TYR A 36 2.58 -5.02 8.79
N HIS A 37 3.67 -4.41 9.24
CA HIS A 37 4.55 -5.06 10.21
C HIS A 37 3.83 -5.35 11.54
N ARG A 38 2.96 -4.46 11.99
CA ARG A 38 2.12 -4.66 13.19
C ARG A 38 0.93 -5.59 12.97
N ALA A 39 0.40 -5.64 11.75
CA ALA A 39 -0.73 -6.51 11.40
C ALA A 39 -0.33 -7.98 11.20
N GLN A 40 0.95 -8.25 11.00
CA GLN A 40 1.48 -9.59 10.80
C GLN A 40 1.61 -10.29 12.16
N ILE A 41 0.78 -11.30 12.39
CA ILE A 41 0.78 -12.14 13.59
C ILE A 41 1.14 -13.58 13.22
N ASN A 42 1.56 -14.37 14.20
CA ASN A 42 1.70 -15.81 14.02
C ASN A 42 0.33 -16.47 14.03
N SER A 43 -0.30 -16.56 12.85
CA SER A 43 -1.67 -17.05 12.68
C SER A 43 -1.87 -18.46 13.27
N THR A 44 -0.87 -19.33 13.15
CA THR A 44 -0.92 -20.71 13.68
C THR A 44 -0.96 -20.72 15.22
N GLU A 45 -0.12 -19.95 15.86
CA GLU A 45 -0.09 -19.86 17.33
C GLU A 45 -1.38 -19.22 17.88
N PHE A 46 -1.84 -18.16 17.23
CA PHE A 46 -3.11 -17.51 17.55
C PHE A 46 -4.29 -18.48 17.43
N LEU A 47 -4.43 -19.20 16.32
CA LEU A 47 -5.52 -20.17 16.10
C LEU A 47 -5.46 -21.33 17.08
N ASN A 48 -4.28 -21.82 17.45
CA ASN A 48 -4.13 -22.83 18.48
C ASN A 48 -4.58 -22.32 19.86
N GLY A 49 -4.29 -21.08 20.19
CA GLY A 49 -4.79 -20.43 21.41
C GLY A 49 -6.32 -20.39 21.45
N VAL A 50 -6.94 -19.89 20.37
CA VAL A 50 -8.40 -19.82 20.20
C VAL A 50 -9.03 -21.22 20.25
N ARG A 51 -8.44 -22.22 19.56
CA ARG A 51 -8.89 -23.61 19.57
C ARG A 51 -8.95 -24.20 20.97
N ASN A 52 -7.90 -23.98 21.78
CA ASN A 52 -7.83 -24.52 23.14
C ASN A 52 -8.91 -23.93 24.06
N VAL A 53 -9.25 -22.67 23.86
CA VAL A 53 -10.30 -21.97 24.63
C VAL A 53 -11.70 -22.42 24.16
N LEU A 54 -11.93 -22.54 22.85
CA LEU A 54 -13.20 -23.00 22.30
C LEU A 54 -13.49 -24.46 22.69
N LYS A 55 -12.48 -25.33 22.82
CA LYS A 55 -12.66 -26.70 23.33
C LYS A 55 -13.16 -26.76 24.80
N ARG A 56 -12.95 -25.69 25.57
CA ARG A 56 -13.47 -25.53 26.93
C ARG A 56 -14.82 -24.81 26.96
N ASP A 57 -15.42 -24.57 25.81
CA ASP A 57 -16.67 -23.81 25.59
C ASP A 57 -16.65 -22.40 26.18
N ASN A 58 -15.47 -21.78 26.35
CA ASN A 58 -15.32 -20.44 26.88
C ASN A 58 -15.26 -19.39 25.75
N VAL A 59 -16.44 -19.04 25.22
CA VAL A 59 -16.57 -18.08 24.10
C VAL A 59 -16.09 -16.70 24.46
N VAL A 60 -16.37 -16.26 25.70
CA VAL A 60 -16.01 -14.91 26.16
C VAL A 60 -14.49 -14.71 26.16
N GLU A 61 -13.76 -15.72 26.62
CA GLU A 61 -12.29 -15.71 26.62
C GLU A 61 -11.74 -15.76 25.18
N ALA A 62 -12.35 -16.56 24.30
CA ALA A 62 -11.95 -16.62 22.88
C ALA A 62 -12.12 -15.26 22.17
N ILE A 63 -13.22 -14.53 22.43
CA ILE A 63 -13.45 -13.19 21.92
C ILE A 63 -12.43 -12.20 22.51
N SER A 64 -12.12 -12.30 23.81
CA SER A 64 -11.12 -11.44 24.47
C SER A 64 -9.72 -11.61 23.87
N ILE A 65 -9.32 -12.85 23.53
CA ILE A 65 -8.06 -13.11 22.82
C ILE A 65 -8.05 -12.44 21.44
N CYS A 66 -9.17 -12.53 20.71
CA CYS A 66 -9.29 -11.86 19.41
C CYS A 66 -9.21 -10.33 19.53
N ASP A 67 -9.81 -9.73 20.57
CA ASP A 67 -9.78 -8.29 20.80
C ASP A 67 -8.39 -7.79 21.25
N ALA A 68 -7.65 -8.62 21.97
CA ALA A 68 -6.28 -8.32 22.37
C ALA A 68 -5.26 -8.46 21.23
N THR A 69 -5.61 -9.19 20.14
CA THR A 69 -4.71 -9.46 19.03
C THR A 69 -4.97 -8.50 17.87
N PRO A 70 -4.00 -7.64 17.50
CA PRO A 70 -4.17 -6.73 16.39
C PRO A 70 -4.12 -7.49 15.05
N GLY A 71 -4.87 -7.01 14.06
CA GLY A 71 -4.79 -7.49 12.69
C GLY A 71 -6.10 -8.05 12.13
N PRO A 72 -6.16 -8.25 10.80
CA PRO A 72 -7.38 -8.68 10.11
C PRO A 72 -7.74 -10.13 10.42
N VAL A 73 -6.75 -11.00 10.62
CA VAL A 73 -6.96 -12.42 10.98
C VAL A 73 -7.77 -12.54 12.28
N ALA A 74 -7.42 -11.78 13.31
CA ALA A 74 -8.14 -11.81 14.58
C ALA A 74 -9.59 -11.31 14.45
N ARG A 75 -9.81 -10.27 13.64
CA ARG A 75 -11.17 -9.78 13.34
C ARG A 75 -12.02 -10.81 12.60
N LEU A 76 -11.43 -11.51 11.63
CA LEU A 76 -12.09 -12.58 10.92
C LEU A 76 -12.51 -13.71 11.87
N VAL A 77 -11.58 -14.19 12.68
CA VAL A 77 -11.82 -15.27 13.66
C VAL A 77 -12.88 -14.84 14.67
N LYS A 78 -12.86 -13.59 15.14
CA LYS A 78 -13.91 -13.05 16.01
C LYS A 78 -15.30 -13.13 15.35
N THR A 79 -15.40 -12.74 14.06
CA THR A 79 -16.66 -12.81 13.30
C THR A 79 -17.17 -14.25 13.20
N ALA A 80 -16.29 -15.22 12.98
CA ALA A 80 -16.66 -16.64 12.97
C ALA A 80 -17.19 -17.12 14.32
N ILE A 81 -16.53 -16.75 15.42
CA ILE A 81 -16.94 -17.12 16.79
C ILE A 81 -18.31 -16.54 17.13
N LEU A 82 -18.57 -15.27 16.77
CA LEU A 82 -19.87 -14.62 17.00
C LEU A 82 -21.02 -15.26 16.23
N ASN A 83 -20.74 -15.92 15.10
CA ASN A 83 -21.75 -16.60 14.26
C ASN A 83 -21.79 -18.10 14.45
N ARG A 84 -21.05 -18.68 15.42
CA ARG A 84 -20.87 -20.12 15.60
C ARG A 84 -22.18 -20.90 15.73
N ASP A 85 -23.20 -20.30 16.38
CA ASP A 85 -24.46 -20.96 16.71
C ASP A 85 -25.43 -20.97 15.52
N ASN A 86 -25.15 -20.22 14.46
CA ASN A 86 -26.00 -20.10 13.27
C ASN A 86 -25.75 -21.18 12.19
N GLY A 87 -24.88 -22.14 12.48
CA GLY A 87 -24.53 -23.21 11.56
C GLY A 87 -23.37 -22.89 10.63
N ARG A 88 -22.78 -23.95 10.05
CA ARG A 88 -21.54 -23.89 9.26
C ARG A 88 -21.62 -22.94 8.05
N GLU A 89 -22.74 -22.97 7.32
CA GLU A 89 -22.90 -22.14 6.12
C GLU A 89 -22.95 -20.65 6.48
N ARG A 90 -23.66 -20.29 7.55
CA ARG A 90 -23.74 -18.89 8.00
C ARG A 90 -22.40 -18.38 8.51
N VAL A 91 -21.61 -19.23 9.19
CA VAL A 91 -20.22 -18.87 9.59
C VAL A 91 -19.37 -18.59 8.36
N ARG A 92 -19.50 -19.40 7.31
CA ARG A 92 -18.76 -19.21 6.06
C ARG A 92 -19.15 -17.93 5.34
N GLU A 93 -20.45 -17.65 5.20
CA GLU A 93 -20.94 -16.40 4.63
C GLU A 93 -20.43 -15.19 5.40
N ALA A 94 -20.52 -15.22 6.74
CA ALA A 94 -20.02 -14.12 7.58
C ALA A 94 -18.51 -13.91 7.45
N LEU A 95 -17.73 -14.97 7.25
CA LEU A 95 -16.30 -14.89 6.99
C LEU A 95 -15.99 -14.27 5.61
N GLU A 96 -16.76 -14.66 4.58
CA GLU A 96 -16.64 -14.08 3.24
C GLU A 96 -16.98 -12.57 3.25
N GLU A 97 -18.08 -12.19 3.89
CA GLU A 97 -18.47 -10.79 4.07
C GLU A 97 -17.39 -9.98 4.81
N ALA A 98 -16.85 -10.53 5.91
CA ALA A 98 -15.80 -9.90 6.68
C ALA A 98 -14.48 -9.78 5.88
N GLY A 99 -14.13 -10.80 5.11
CA GLY A 99 -12.96 -10.80 4.23
C GLY A 99 -13.06 -9.70 3.16
N LEU A 100 -14.21 -9.61 2.49
CA LEU A 100 -14.48 -8.56 1.49
C LEU A 100 -14.42 -7.15 2.07
N ALA A 101 -14.70 -6.97 3.36
CA ALA A 101 -14.60 -5.68 4.04
C ALA A 101 -13.16 -5.34 4.47
N GLU A 102 -12.34 -6.37 4.80
CA GLU A 102 -10.97 -6.17 5.30
C GLU A 102 -9.94 -5.95 4.18
N VAL A 103 -10.09 -6.63 3.02
CA VAL A 103 -9.13 -6.52 1.91
C VAL A 103 -8.98 -5.08 1.41
N PRO A 104 -10.05 -4.30 1.14
CA PRO A 104 -9.91 -2.91 0.72
C PRO A 104 -9.21 -2.02 1.76
N ARG A 105 -9.36 -2.31 3.05
CA ARG A 105 -8.66 -1.60 4.13
C ARG A 105 -7.15 -1.85 4.12
N LEU A 106 -6.75 -3.08 3.77
CA LEU A 106 -5.34 -3.40 3.57
C LEU A 106 -4.77 -2.70 2.34
N GLU A 107 -5.51 -2.65 1.25
CA GLU A 107 -5.09 -2.01 0.00
C GLU A 107 -5.18 -0.47 0.02
N GLU A 108 -5.81 0.09 1.05
CA GLU A 108 -5.93 1.55 1.20
C GLU A 108 -4.57 2.24 1.05
N LYS A 109 -4.51 3.36 0.33
CA LYS A 109 -3.31 4.14 0.01
C LYS A 109 -2.26 3.44 -0.87
N LEU A 110 -2.34 2.12 -1.15
CA LEU A 110 -1.44 1.49 -2.13
C LEU A 110 -1.67 2.05 -3.53
N ASN A 111 -2.92 2.33 -3.89
CA ASN A 111 -3.27 2.95 -5.16
C ASN A 111 -2.62 4.32 -5.34
N LEU A 112 -2.50 5.09 -4.26
CA LEU A 112 -1.78 6.38 -4.30
C LEU A 112 -0.30 6.18 -4.61
N LEU A 113 0.34 5.19 -3.98
CA LEU A 113 1.75 4.86 -4.22
C LEU A 113 1.97 4.38 -5.65
N ALA A 114 1.07 3.53 -6.17
CA ALA A 114 1.08 3.08 -7.57
C ALA A 114 0.94 4.26 -8.54
N THR A 115 0.02 5.18 -8.26
CA THR A 115 -0.20 6.37 -9.08
C THR A 115 1.04 7.25 -9.12
N ILE A 116 1.69 7.51 -7.98
CA ILE A 116 2.94 8.29 -7.93
C ILE A 116 4.04 7.59 -8.73
N ALA A 117 4.20 6.27 -8.57
CA ALA A 117 5.20 5.49 -9.29
C ALA A 117 5.04 5.57 -10.82
N GLN A 118 3.79 5.61 -11.31
CA GLN A 118 3.47 5.72 -12.74
C GLN A 118 3.56 7.17 -13.26
N LEU A 119 3.11 8.15 -12.47
CA LEU A 119 3.09 9.55 -12.91
C LEU A 119 4.45 10.23 -12.80
N ALA A 120 5.33 9.81 -11.89
CA ALA A 120 6.63 10.47 -11.69
C ALA A 120 7.49 10.50 -12.98
N PRO A 121 7.63 9.43 -13.77
CA PRO A 121 8.38 9.48 -15.02
C PRO A 121 7.69 10.37 -16.07
N LEU A 122 6.36 10.37 -16.11
CA LEU A 122 5.58 11.20 -17.05
C LEU A 122 5.71 12.68 -16.70
N LEU A 123 5.74 13.04 -15.43
CA LEU A 123 6.04 14.38 -14.97
C LEU A 123 7.46 14.81 -15.35
N GLY A 124 8.43 13.88 -15.22
CA GLY A 124 9.79 14.13 -15.68
C GLY A 124 9.85 14.40 -17.19
N LEU A 125 9.15 13.59 -18.00
CA LEU A 125 9.04 13.79 -19.44
C LEU A 125 8.34 15.13 -19.78
N LEU A 126 7.26 15.46 -19.07
CA LEU A 126 6.58 16.74 -19.22
C LEU A 126 7.56 17.92 -18.99
N GLY A 127 8.39 17.83 -17.96
CA GLY A 127 9.42 18.83 -17.68
C GLY A 127 10.42 18.96 -18.84
N THR A 128 10.78 17.85 -19.51
CA THR A 128 11.63 17.89 -20.71
C THR A 128 10.94 18.60 -21.86
N VAL A 129 9.68 18.30 -22.13
CA VAL A 129 8.92 18.93 -23.22
C VAL A 129 8.79 20.46 -22.98
N LEU A 130 8.43 20.84 -21.77
CA LEU A 130 8.32 22.27 -21.41
C LEU A 130 9.66 22.99 -21.52
N GLY A 131 10.75 22.35 -21.07
CA GLY A 131 12.10 22.89 -21.21
C GLY A 131 12.50 23.13 -22.68
N PHE A 132 12.20 22.17 -23.59
CA PHE A 132 12.44 22.38 -25.03
C PHE A 132 11.58 23.47 -25.62
N ILE A 133 10.31 23.60 -25.24
CA ILE A 133 9.43 24.71 -25.68
C ILE A 133 10.07 26.05 -25.28
N GLY A 134 10.55 26.18 -24.04
CA GLY A 134 11.25 27.38 -23.57
C GLY A 134 12.49 27.70 -24.41
N ILE A 135 13.32 26.69 -24.72
CA ILE A 135 14.51 26.86 -25.58
C ILE A 135 14.10 27.40 -26.96
N PHE A 136 13.09 26.85 -27.60
CA PHE A 136 12.63 27.31 -28.91
C PHE A 136 12.08 28.74 -28.87
N GLN A 137 11.37 29.11 -27.80
CA GLN A 137 10.89 30.48 -27.60
C GLN A 137 12.05 31.47 -27.45
N GLU A 138 13.09 31.15 -26.69
CA GLU A 138 14.30 31.98 -26.53
C GLU A 138 15.05 32.09 -27.86
N MET A 139 15.19 31.00 -28.61
CA MET A 139 15.82 31.03 -29.94
C MET A 139 15.06 31.93 -30.91
N GLN A 140 13.74 31.88 -30.91
CA GLN A 140 12.89 32.71 -31.78
C GLN A 140 13.03 34.19 -31.41
N ALA A 141 13.12 34.54 -30.12
CA ALA A 141 13.28 35.90 -29.63
C ALA A 141 14.70 36.48 -29.93
N ALA A 142 15.74 35.66 -29.83
CA ALA A 142 17.12 36.04 -30.05
C ALA A 142 17.53 36.09 -31.53
N GLY A 143 16.80 35.47 -32.43
CA GLY A 143 17.07 35.35 -33.85
C GLY A 143 18.45 34.77 -34.16
N LEU A 144 19.22 35.40 -35.06
CA LEU A 144 20.59 34.99 -35.45
C LEU A 144 21.63 35.15 -34.33
N LEU A 145 21.28 35.81 -33.20
CA LEU A 145 22.15 36.04 -32.05
C LEU A 145 21.98 35.03 -30.94
N ALA A 146 21.24 33.95 -31.19
CA ALA A 146 21.05 32.83 -30.21
C ALA A 146 22.41 32.22 -29.84
N HIS A 147 22.79 32.31 -28.57
CA HIS A 147 24.04 31.75 -28.09
C HIS A 147 23.91 30.28 -27.74
N VAL A 148 24.85 29.44 -28.18
CA VAL A 148 24.94 28.00 -27.87
C VAL A 148 24.89 27.75 -26.35
N GLY A 149 25.37 28.66 -25.53
CA GLY A 149 25.32 28.57 -24.07
C GLY A 149 23.90 28.60 -23.47
N GLN A 150 22.97 29.35 -24.07
CA GLN A 150 21.56 29.37 -23.64
C GLN A 150 20.86 28.06 -23.98
N LEU A 151 21.11 27.54 -25.18
CA LEU A 151 20.60 26.25 -25.65
C LEU A 151 21.07 25.11 -24.75
N SER A 152 22.36 25.07 -24.42
CA SER A 152 22.95 24.08 -23.52
C SER A 152 22.32 24.12 -22.12
N ARG A 153 22.03 25.30 -21.58
CA ARG A 153 21.44 25.47 -20.27
C ARG A 153 20.02 24.95 -20.18
N GLY A 154 19.17 25.27 -21.15
CA GLY A 154 17.77 24.78 -21.18
C GLY A 154 17.70 23.27 -21.40
N THR A 155 18.55 22.72 -22.27
CA THR A 155 18.64 21.26 -22.46
C THR A 155 19.06 20.53 -21.19
N TRP A 156 20.06 21.05 -20.46
CA TRP A 156 20.48 20.49 -19.18
C TRP A 156 19.35 20.46 -18.15
N GLN A 157 18.60 21.55 -18.04
CA GLN A 157 17.47 21.65 -17.14
C GLN A 157 16.36 20.65 -17.48
N ALA A 158 16.02 20.51 -18.76
CA ALA A 158 15.05 19.54 -19.25
C ALA A 158 15.45 18.11 -18.87
N LEU A 159 16.70 17.73 -19.12
CA LEU A 159 17.21 16.38 -18.81
C LEU A 159 17.22 16.09 -17.31
N ILE A 160 17.50 17.07 -16.45
CA ILE A 160 17.41 16.89 -15.00
C ILE A 160 15.98 16.55 -14.56
N CYS A 161 14.95 17.20 -15.13
CA CYS A 161 13.55 16.89 -14.80
C CYS A 161 13.22 15.41 -15.08
N THR A 162 13.64 14.89 -16.23
CA THR A 162 13.43 13.48 -16.55
C THR A 162 14.21 12.56 -15.63
N ALA A 163 15.47 12.86 -15.36
CA ALA A 163 16.30 12.07 -14.45
C ALA A 163 15.70 12.01 -13.04
N MET A 164 15.19 13.14 -12.52
CA MET A 164 14.53 13.20 -11.22
C MET A 164 13.21 12.43 -11.20
N GLY A 165 12.40 12.51 -12.25
CA GLY A 165 11.17 11.73 -12.39
C GLY A 165 11.43 10.23 -12.31
N ILE A 166 12.44 9.74 -13.02
CA ILE A 166 12.86 8.33 -13.01
C ILE A 166 13.45 7.95 -11.66
N ALA A 167 14.29 8.80 -11.07
CA ALA A 167 14.91 8.56 -9.76
C ALA A 167 13.87 8.40 -8.63
N VAL A 168 12.73 9.08 -8.72
CA VAL A 168 11.59 8.93 -7.79
C VAL A 168 10.77 7.69 -8.12
N ALA A 169 10.53 7.40 -9.40
CA ALA A 169 9.69 6.30 -9.84
C ALA A 169 10.25 4.93 -9.43
N ILE A 170 11.55 4.71 -9.61
CA ILE A 170 12.19 3.40 -9.37
C ILE A 170 11.99 2.92 -7.93
N PRO A 171 12.40 3.68 -6.88
CA PRO A 171 12.22 3.23 -5.50
C PRO A 171 10.74 3.19 -5.09
N THR A 172 9.90 4.10 -5.60
CA THR A 172 8.46 4.09 -5.31
C THR A 172 7.79 2.83 -5.87
N HIS A 173 8.12 2.43 -7.09
CA HIS A 173 7.59 1.21 -7.70
C HIS A 173 8.06 -0.06 -6.98
N ALA A 174 9.34 -0.11 -6.61
CA ALA A 174 9.89 -1.21 -5.81
C ALA A 174 9.20 -1.31 -4.44
N GLY A 175 8.99 -0.17 -3.77
CA GLY A 175 8.27 -0.09 -2.50
C GLY A 175 6.80 -0.53 -2.62
N TYR A 176 6.11 -0.10 -3.68
CA TYR A 176 4.75 -0.53 -3.97
C TYR A 176 4.66 -2.06 -4.13
N ASN A 177 5.50 -2.66 -4.97
CA ASN A 177 5.51 -4.11 -5.18
C ASN A 177 5.80 -4.89 -3.90
N TYR A 178 6.70 -4.39 -3.06
CA TYR A 178 6.97 -4.98 -1.75
C TYR A 178 5.73 -4.95 -0.85
N LEU A 179 5.03 -3.82 -0.76
CA LEU A 179 3.82 -3.69 0.06
C LEU A 179 2.67 -4.56 -0.46
N VAL A 180 2.46 -4.64 -1.78
CA VAL A 180 1.48 -5.53 -2.40
C VAL A 180 1.77 -7.00 -2.05
N SER A 181 3.03 -7.43 -2.11
CA SER A 181 3.42 -8.77 -1.68
C SER A 181 3.09 -9.04 -0.22
N ARG A 182 3.24 -8.04 0.65
CA ARG A 182 2.85 -8.14 2.08
C ARG A 182 1.35 -8.25 2.28
N VAL A 183 0.56 -7.45 1.55
CA VAL A 183 -0.91 -7.56 1.59
C VAL A 183 -1.36 -8.94 1.15
N ASN A 184 -0.83 -9.46 0.03
CA ASN A 184 -1.16 -10.80 -0.44
C ASN A 184 -0.83 -11.89 0.59
N SER A 185 0.29 -11.75 1.30
CA SER A 185 0.66 -12.67 2.38
C SER A 185 -0.36 -12.64 3.52
N ILE A 186 -0.81 -11.44 3.93
CA ILE A 186 -1.83 -11.28 4.98
C ILE A 186 -3.18 -11.87 4.52
N VAL A 187 -3.57 -11.66 3.27
CA VAL A 187 -4.82 -12.24 2.70
C VAL A 187 -4.77 -13.76 2.70
N LEU A 188 -3.66 -14.37 2.32
CA LEU A 188 -3.47 -15.82 2.40
C LEU A 188 -3.57 -16.35 3.84
N ASP A 189 -3.04 -15.61 4.82
CA ASP A 189 -3.16 -15.96 6.23
C ASP A 189 -4.62 -15.85 6.71
N MET A 190 -5.38 -14.86 6.22
CA MET A 190 -6.82 -14.73 6.47
C MET A 190 -7.61 -15.92 5.91
N GLU A 191 -7.35 -16.34 4.67
CA GLU A 191 -8.01 -17.48 4.03
C GLU A 191 -7.73 -18.80 4.77
N ARG A 192 -6.48 -19.00 5.18
CA ARG A 192 -6.10 -20.17 6.00
C ARG A 192 -6.81 -20.16 7.34
N ALA A 193 -6.82 -19.02 8.02
CA ALA A 193 -7.47 -18.85 9.30
C ALA A 193 -9.00 -19.05 9.19
N ALA A 194 -9.62 -18.55 8.12
CA ALA A 194 -11.04 -18.74 7.85
C ALA A 194 -11.39 -20.24 7.69
N THR A 195 -10.59 -20.97 6.93
CA THR A 195 -10.79 -22.41 6.74
C THR A 195 -10.62 -23.19 8.04
N GLU A 196 -9.58 -22.86 8.81
CA GLU A 196 -9.26 -23.56 10.06
C GLU A 196 -10.28 -23.26 11.14
N ILE A 197 -10.75 -22.03 11.31
CA ILE A 197 -11.74 -21.68 12.33
C ILE A 197 -13.10 -22.32 12.06
N VAL A 198 -13.53 -22.45 10.80
CA VAL A 198 -14.75 -23.18 10.43
C VAL A 198 -14.66 -24.62 10.88
N ASN A 199 -13.52 -25.28 10.68
CA ASN A 199 -13.32 -26.66 11.12
C ASN A 199 -13.33 -26.77 12.66
N ILE A 200 -12.66 -25.86 13.37
CA ILE A 200 -12.63 -25.82 14.85
C ILE A 200 -14.06 -25.68 15.41
N ILE A 201 -14.86 -24.76 14.88
CA ILE A 201 -16.24 -24.52 15.30
C ILE A 201 -17.10 -25.76 15.04
N THR A 202 -16.94 -26.41 13.88
CA THR A 202 -17.70 -27.60 13.51
C THR A 202 -17.36 -28.81 14.44
N GLU A 203 -16.07 -28.97 14.77
CA GLU A 203 -15.62 -30.00 15.73
C GLU A 203 -16.16 -29.73 17.14
N SER A 204 -16.14 -28.48 17.59
CA SER A 204 -16.64 -28.07 18.90
C SER A 204 -18.13 -28.32 19.03
N ASN A 205 -18.94 -27.96 18.04
CA ASN A 205 -20.39 -28.18 18.04
C ASN A 205 -20.74 -29.67 18.05
N ASN A 206 -20.03 -30.52 17.29
CA ASN A 206 -20.25 -31.96 17.29
C ASN A 206 -19.91 -32.61 18.65
N SER A 207 -18.91 -32.12 19.35
CA SER A 207 -18.54 -32.61 20.68
C SER A 207 -19.55 -32.24 21.78
N THR A 208 -20.31 -31.17 21.59
CA THR A 208 -21.35 -30.68 22.52
C THR A 208 -22.66 -31.46 22.32
N VAL A 209 -22.97 -31.88 21.10
CA VAL A 209 -24.18 -32.68 20.78
C VAL A 209 -24.06 -34.13 21.26
N LEU A 210 -22.85 -34.65 21.49
CA LEU A 210 -22.59 -36.03 21.94
C LEU A 210 -22.50 -36.14 23.48
N LYS A 211 -22.67 -35.07 24.23
CA LYS A 211 -22.81 -35.07 25.70
C LYS A 211 -24.24 -34.85 26.13
#